data_26b89f33182a983a4ff3df14e8c5097b
#
_entry.id   26b89f33182a983a4ff3df14e8c5097b
#
_cell.length_a   1.000
_cell.length_b   1.000
_cell.length_c   1.000
_cell.angle_alpha   90.00
_cell.angle_beta   90.00
_cell.angle_gamma   90.00
#
_symmetry.space_group_name_H-M   'P 1'
#
loop_
_entity.id
_entity.type
_entity.pdbx_description
1 polymer ?
#
loop_
_entity_poly.entity_id
_entity_poly.type
_entity_poly.pdbx_seq_one_letter_code
_entity_poly.pdbx_strand_id
1 'polypeptide(L)'
;MKKYLFAILCLWCGTMLSLHAQDKKNMFNPVTTSVTSQSIAPDARGGAMGDLGAATEPDVSSQYWNPAKYPFCIGRAGVAVNYTPWLRQLVNDINLAYVSGFYRLGDYQALSASLRYFSLGEVSTSSGQDNVADMTISPYEMSVDVAYSRMLSETFSAAVALRFIYSDITYDYSDETSPGKAFAADIALYWNRYFTGRTREWNMGIGLNISNIGSKISYGGDDNSEFIPTNLRLGVNFLIPINEYNKFSIAADANKLLVPTYPKQNEGEADQDYTDRVQRDYYDISPIAGIFK
;
A
#
# COMPACT_ATOMS: atom_id res chain seq x y z
N MET A 1 21.42 1.04 -38.15
CA MET A 1 20.83 0.12 -37.16
C MET A 1 20.16 0.82 -35.97
N LYS A 2 20.79 1.82 -35.30
CA LYS A 2 20.18 2.51 -34.13
C LYS A 2 18.86 3.26 -34.41
N LYS A 3 18.67 3.82 -35.60
CA LYS A 3 17.45 4.56 -36.00
C LYS A 3 16.22 3.64 -36.17
N TYR A 4 16.43 2.39 -36.60
CA TYR A 4 15.34 1.42 -36.77
C TYR A 4 14.92 0.79 -35.43
N LEU A 5 15.83 0.68 -34.45
CA LEU A 5 15.51 0.16 -33.12
C LEU A 5 14.57 1.10 -32.37
N PHE A 6 14.77 2.42 -32.50
CA PHE A 6 13.88 3.42 -31.90
C PHE A 6 12.50 3.44 -32.56
N ALA A 7 12.43 3.32 -33.88
CA ALA A 7 11.17 3.23 -34.62
C ALA A 7 10.36 1.97 -34.26
N ILE A 8 11.03 0.82 -34.09
CA ILE A 8 10.40 -0.44 -33.68
C ILE A 8 9.89 -0.34 -32.22
N LEU A 9 10.63 0.31 -31.32
CA LEU A 9 10.21 0.53 -29.94
C LEU A 9 8.97 1.44 -29.86
N CYS A 10 8.93 2.50 -30.68
CA CYS A 10 7.76 3.39 -30.77
C CYS A 10 6.55 2.69 -31.42
N LEU A 11 6.75 1.81 -32.39
CA LEU A 11 5.67 1.02 -32.99
C LEU A 11 5.11 -0.01 -32.00
N TRP A 12 5.96 -0.61 -31.18
CA TRP A 12 5.55 -1.58 -30.15
C TRP A 12 4.78 -0.90 -28.98
N CYS A 13 5.17 0.30 -28.58
CA CYS A 13 4.38 1.11 -27.65
C CYS A 13 3.01 1.52 -28.22
N GLY A 14 2.93 1.79 -29.52
CA GLY A 14 1.68 2.18 -30.18
C GLY A 14 0.64 1.04 -30.30
N THR A 15 1.07 -0.21 -30.38
CA THR A 15 0.15 -1.38 -30.50
C THR A 15 -0.41 -1.84 -29.15
N MET A 16 0.20 -1.45 -28.02
CA MET A 16 -0.31 -1.76 -26.68
C MET A 16 -1.45 -0.85 -26.23
N LEU A 17 -1.75 0.24 -26.96
CA LEU A 17 -2.82 1.18 -26.61
C LEU A 17 -4.20 0.83 -27.19
N SER A 18 -4.35 -0.33 -27.82
CA SER A 18 -5.68 -0.85 -28.16
C SER A 18 -6.35 -1.46 -26.94
N LEU A 19 -6.56 -0.66 -25.91
CA LEU A 19 -7.50 -0.95 -24.83
C LEU A 19 -8.91 -0.94 -25.45
N HIS A 20 -9.43 -2.10 -25.75
CA HIS A 20 -10.85 -2.26 -26.08
C HIS A 20 -11.64 -1.76 -24.88
N ALA A 21 -12.35 -0.66 -25.03
CA ALA A 21 -13.39 -0.26 -24.11
C ALA A 21 -14.45 -1.37 -24.12
N GLN A 22 -14.40 -2.21 -23.10
CA GLN A 22 -15.39 -3.27 -22.92
C GLN A 22 -16.77 -2.66 -22.70
N ASP A 23 -17.76 -3.34 -23.20
CA ASP A 23 -19.17 -2.97 -23.19
C ASP A 23 -19.66 -2.34 -21.87
N LYS A 24 -20.45 -1.26 -21.99
CA LYS A 24 -21.08 -0.47 -20.94
C LYS A 24 -22.02 -1.26 -19.98
N LYS A 25 -22.15 -2.57 -20.12
CA LYS A 25 -22.96 -3.41 -19.23
C LYS A 25 -22.28 -3.81 -17.92
N ASN A 26 -20.94 -3.74 -17.83
CA ASN A 26 -20.24 -3.96 -16.57
C ASN A 26 -20.05 -2.62 -15.86
N MET A 27 -21.03 -2.22 -15.09
CA MET A 27 -20.87 -1.09 -14.18
C MET A 27 -19.63 -1.34 -13.30
N PHE A 28 -18.69 -0.38 -13.33
CA PHE A 28 -17.51 -0.38 -12.49
C PHE A 28 -17.93 -0.66 -11.03
N ASN A 29 -17.36 -1.71 -10.44
CA ASN A 29 -17.60 -2.08 -9.05
C ASN A 29 -16.30 -1.85 -8.29
N PRO A 30 -16.12 -0.67 -7.67
CA PRO A 30 -14.89 -0.37 -6.93
C PRO A 30 -14.76 -1.32 -5.75
N VAL A 31 -13.52 -1.76 -5.52
CA VAL A 31 -13.18 -2.47 -4.29
C VAL A 31 -13.11 -1.44 -3.17
N THR A 32 -13.88 -1.66 -2.12
CA THR A 32 -13.88 -0.82 -0.91
C THR A 32 -13.16 -1.55 0.22
N THR A 33 -12.38 -0.82 0.99
CA THR A 33 -11.68 -1.33 2.17
C THR A 33 -11.72 -0.29 3.27
N SER A 34 -11.70 -0.74 4.51
CA SER A 34 -11.44 0.15 5.64
C SER A 34 -9.97 0.52 5.74
N VAL A 35 -9.63 1.51 6.58
CA VAL A 35 -8.26 1.98 6.85
C VAL A 35 -7.53 2.34 5.56
N THR A 36 -8.16 3.13 4.72
CA THR A 36 -7.65 3.51 3.40
C THR A 36 -6.32 4.26 3.45
N SER A 37 -5.98 4.86 4.60
CA SER A 37 -4.66 5.50 4.82
C SER A 37 -3.49 4.56 4.56
N GLN A 38 -3.67 3.24 4.76
CA GLN A 38 -2.63 2.24 4.48
C GLN A 38 -2.23 2.16 3.00
N SER A 39 -3.08 2.68 2.10
CA SER A 39 -2.80 2.72 0.66
C SER A 39 -2.09 4.00 0.20
N ILE A 40 -1.95 5.00 1.07
CA ILE A 40 -1.31 6.28 0.74
C ILE A 40 0.21 6.13 0.81
N ALA A 41 0.94 6.57 -0.22
CA ALA A 41 2.40 6.61 -0.23
C ALA A 41 2.93 7.54 0.88
N PRO A 42 3.77 7.06 1.80
CA PRO A 42 4.14 7.85 2.97
C PRO A 42 5.37 8.73 2.75
N ASP A 43 6.14 8.50 1.69
CA ASP A 43 7.40 9.19 1.43
C ASP A 43 7.39 9.99 0.14
N ALA A 44 8.10 11.12 0.16
CA ALA A 44 8.15 12.05 -0.96
C ALA A 44 8.81 11.45 -2.21
N ARG A 45 9.79 10.53 -2.05
CA ARG A 45 10.47 9.89 -3.18
C ARG A 45 9.51 8.98 -3.94
N GLY A 46 8.85 8.06 -3.25
CA GLY A 46 7.89 7.15 -3.85
C GLY A 46 6.71 7.90 -4.48
N GLY A 47 6.16 8.88 -3.77
CA GLY A 47 5.09 9.74 -4.27
C GLY A 47 5.47 10.53 -5.52
N ALA A 48 6.68 11.11 -5.58
CA ALA A 48 7.18 11.83 -6.74
C ALA A 48 7.44 10.93 -7.96
N MET A 49 7.65 9.62 -7.75
CA MET A 49 7.86 8.63 -8.80
C MET A 49 6.57 7.93 -9.26
N GLY A 50 5.40 8.42 -8.83
CA GLY A 50 4.11 7.83 -9.19
C GLY A 50 3.70 6.66 -8.30
N ASP A 51 3.96 6.75 -7.01
CA ASP A 51 3.61 5.76 -5.98
C ASP A 51 4.21 4.38 -6.24
N LEU A 52 5.48 4.34 -6.61
CA LEU A 52 6.23 3.11 -6.84
C LEU A 52 7.44 2.97 -5.93
N GLY A 53 7.79 1.74 -5.60
CA GLY A 53 8.89 1.49 -4.68
C GLY A 53 9.21 0.01 -4.41
N ALA A 54 8.46 -0.93 -4.99
CA ALA A 54 8.67 -2.36 -4.74
C ALA A 54 10.07 -2.85 -5.13
N ALA A 55 10.62 -2.31 -6.22
CA ALA A 55 11.90 -2.74 -6.78
C ALA A 55 12.94 -1.61 -6.90
N THR A 56 12.63 -0.39 -6.49
CA THR A 56 13.57 0.74 -6.50
C THR A 56 14.81 0.46 -5.64
N GLU A 57 15.87 1.24 -5.82
CA GLU A 57 17.06 1.14 -4.98
C GLU A 57 16.68 1.16 -3.49
N PRO A 58 17.34 0.31 -2.66
CA PRO A 58 17.10 0.26 -1.22
C PRO A 58 17.33 1.62 -0.56
N ASP A 59 16.39 2.05 0.28
CA ASP A 59 16.44 3.28 1.05
C ASP A 59 15.78 3.13 2.42
N VAL A 60 15.79 4.20 3.22
CA VAL A 60 15.21 4.18 4.58
C VAL A 60 13.69 4.03 4.56
N SER A 61 13.01 4.47 3.50
CA SER A 61 11.55 4.38 3.35
C SER A 61 11.08 3.02 2.81
N SER A 62 11.99 2.07 2.62
CA SER A 62 11.69 0.74 2.08
C SER A 62 10.70 -0.08 2.92
N GLN A 63 10.45 0.30 4.19
CA GLN A 63 9.52 -0.40 5.07
C GLN A 63 8.10 -0.52 4.48
N TYR A 64 7.59 0.55 3.92
CA TYR A 64 6.27 0.58 3.30
C TYR A 64 6.22 -0.15 1.95
N TRP A 65 7.28 0.00 1.16
CA TRP A 65 7.31 -0.49 -0.21
C TRP A 65 7.68 -1.96 -0.33
N ASN A 66 8.79 -2.32 0.30
CA ASN A 66 9.35 -3.67 0.29
C ASN A 66 10.47 -3.78 1.34
N PRO A 67 10.22 -4.28 2.53
CA PRO A 67 11.24 -4.38 3.59
C PRO A 67 12.37 -5.38 3.26
N ALA A 68 12.18 -6.27 2.28
CA ALA A 68 13.25 -7.18 1.84
C ALA A 68 14.45 -6.44 1.20
N LYS A 69 14.34 -5.15 0.90
CA LYS A 69 15.44 -4.32 0.38
C LYS A 69 16.50 -3.97 1.42
N TYR A 70 16.17 -3.92 2.70
CA TYR A 70 17.07 -3.42 3.74
C TYR A 70 18.43 -4.12 3.86
N PRO A 71 18.57 -5.43 3.68
CA PRO A 71 19.89 -6.07 3.70
C PRO A 71 20.85 -5.55 2.62
N PHE A 72 20.31 -4.97 1.52
CA PHE A 72 21.09 -4.35 0.44
C PHE A 72 21.40 -2.87 0.66
N CYS A 73 20.92 -2.25 1.74
CA CYS A 73 21.27 -0.87 2.05
C CYS A 73 22.76 -0.74 2.34
N ILE A 74 23.40 0.33 1.83
CA ILE A 74 24.82 0.62 2.06
C ILE A 74 25.04 0.99 3.55
N GLY A 75 24.16 1.79 4.14
CA GLY A 75 24.23 2.20 5.54
C GLY A 75 23.90 1.04 6.50
N ARG A 76 24.56 1.03 7.66
CA ARG A 76 24.27 0.08 8.74
C ARG A 76 22.95 0.37 9.43
N ALA A 77 22.57 1.63 9.50
CA ALA A 77 21.31 2.09 10.09
C ALA A 77 20.81 3.34 9.39
N GLY A 78 19.53 3.61 9.47
CA GLY A 78 18.94 4.83 8.95
C GLY A 78 17.58 5.06 9.60
N VAL A 79 17.22 6.35 9.72
CA VAL A 79 15.90 6.81 10.17
C VAL A 79 15.43 7.88 9.18
N ALA A 80 14.17 7.84 8.81
CA ALA A 80 13.50 8.85 8.00
C ALA A 80 12.22 9.31 8.68
N VAL A 81 11.94 10.60 8.56
CA VAL A 81 10.69 11.23 9.00
C VAL A 81 10.09 11.90 7.78
N ASN A 82 8.85 11.58 7.49
CA ASN A 82 8.09 12.13 6.38
C ASN A 82 6.82 12.78 6.93
N TYR A 83 6.46 13.91 6.38
CA TYR A 83 5.23 14.61 6.68
C TYR A 83 4.58 15.04 5.36
N THR A 84 3.37 14.57 5.13
CA THR A 84 2.63 14.81 3.89
C THR A 84 1.29 15.45 4.21
N PRO A 85 1.11 16.76 3.93
CA PRO A 85 -0.21 17.38 3.95
C PRO A 85 -1.06 16.74 2.85
N TRP A 86 -2.17 16.12 3.25
CA TRP A 86 -3.05 15.43 2.32
C TRP A 86 -4.23 16.33 1.94
N LEU A 87 -4.60 16.36 0.66
CA LEU A 87 -5.71 17.17 0.13
C LEU A 87 -5.67 18.67 0.54
N ARG A 88 -4.50 19.25 0.74
CA ARG A 88 -4.32 20.61 1.29
C ARG A 88 -5.08 21.72 0.56
N GLN A 89 -5.42 21.52 -0.71
CA GLN A 89 -6.21 22.49 -1.47
C GLN A 89 -7.71 22.44 -1.15
N LEU A 90 -8.17 21.37 -0.51
CA LEU A 90 -9.56 21.17 -0.10
C LEU A 90 -9.72 21.39 1.40
N VAL A 91 -8.82 20.81 2.19
CA VAL A 91 -8.87 20.81 3.66
C VAL A 91 -7.44 20.97 4.20
N ASN A 92 -7.24 21.79 5.23
CA ASN A 92 -5.90 22.15 5.70
C ASN A 92 -5.39 21.25 6.86
N ASP A 93 -6.22 20.40 7.42
CA ASP A 93 -6.02 19.68 8.67
C ASP A 93 -5.84 18.15 8.49
N ILE A 94 -5.94 17.65 7.24
CA ILE A 94 -5.65 16.25 6.92
C ILE A 94 -4.15 16.08 6.68
N ASN A 95 -3.51 15.22 7.47
CA ASN A 95 -2.05 15.08 7.45
C ASN A 95 -1.63 13.63 7.67
N LEU A 96 -0.60 13.22 6.95
CA LEU A 96 0.09 11.95 7.14
C LEU A 96 1.49 12.19 7.69
N ALA A 97 1.76 11.67 8.87
CA ALA A 97 3.10 11.59 9.45
C ALA A 97 3.59 10.14 9.38
N TYR A 98 4.82 9.95 8.95
CA TYR A 98 5.43 8.63 8.83
C TYR A 98 6.87 8.65 9.26
N VAL A 99 7.21 7.77 10.19
CA VAL A 99 8.57 7.56 10.67
C VAL A 99 8.97 6.14 10.32
N SER A 100 10.11 5.94 9.71
CA SER A 100 10.66 4.61 9.44
C SER A 100 12.12 4.54 9.79
N GLY A 101 12.58 3.34 10.13
CA GLY A 101 13.98 3.12 10.43
C GLY A 101 14.38 1.65 10.27
N PHE A 102 15.66 1.45 10.06
CA PHE A 102 16.24 0.11 9.97
C PHE A 102 17.60 0.04 10.65
N TYR A 103 17.97 -1.16 11.05
CA TYR A 103 19.31 -1.50 11.55
C TYR A 103 19.74 -2.86 11.00
N ARG A 104 20.89 -2.89 10.32
CA ARG A 104 21.49 -4.13 9.82
C ARG A 104 22.22 -4.85 10.95
N LEU A 105 21.81 -6.08 11.24
CA LEU A 105 22.39 -6.96 12.27
C LEU A 105 23.70 -7.63 11.80
N GLY A 106 24.18 -7.27 10.65
CA GLY A 106 25.37 -7.79 9.99
C GLY A 106 25.22 -7.59 8.48
N ASP A 107 25.92 -8.38 7.69
CA ASP A 107 25.92 -8.20 6.23
C ASP A 107 24.66 -8.74 5.56
N TYR A 108 23.95 -9.68 6.21
CA TYR A 108 22.87 -10.46 5.58
C TYR A 108 21.50 -10.25 6.21
N GLN A 109 21.39 -9.48 7.28
CA GLN A 109 20.14 -9.37 8.05
C GLN A 109 19.86 -7.93 8.44
N ALA A 110 18.60 -7.55 8.51
CA ALA A 110 18.17 -6.27 9.06
C ALA A 110 16.87 -6.41 9.84
N LEU A 111 16.74 -5.59 10.87
CA LEU A 111 15.50 -5.26 11.55
C LEU A 111 15.07 -3.88 11.12
N SER A 112 13.78 -3.68 10.98
CA SER A 112 13.21 -2.39 10.64
C SER A 112 11.85 -2.22 11.31
N ALA A 113 11.45 -0.95 11.47
CA ALA A 113 10.17 -0.60 12.05
C ALA A 113 9.65 0.69 11.43
N SER A 114 8.34 0.88 11.47
CA SER A 114 7.74 2.16 11.15
C SER A 114 6.54 2.49 12.04
N LEU A 115 6.26 3.78 12.12
CA LEU A 115 5.07 4.35 12.73
C LEU A 115 4.40 5.26 11.68
N ARG A 116 3.13 5.03 11.45
CA ARG A 116 2.27 5.86 10.62
C ARG A 116 1.18 6.48 11.48
N TYR A 117 0.93 7.76 11.29
CA TYR A 117 -0.19 8.48 11.88
C TYR A 117 -0.87 9.31 10.80
N PHE A 118 -2.15 9.09 10.60
CA PHE A 118 -2.98 9.79 9.64
C PHE A 118 -4.13 10.49 10.36
N SER A 119 -4.10 11.82 10.37
CA SER A 119 -5.20 12.65 10.85
C SER A 119 -6.17 12.90 9.70
N LEU A 120 -7.46 12.66 9.94
CA LEU A 120 -8.51 12.96 8.98
C LEU A 120 -9.07 14.38 9.15
N GLY A 121 -8.45 15.19 10.02
CA GLY A 121 -8.89 16.55 10.31
C GLY A 121 -9.98 16.61 11.37
N GLU A 122 -10.53 17.80 11.56
CA GLU A 122 -11.63 18.04 12.50
C GLU A 122 -12.98 17.98 11.79
N VAL A 123 -13.90 17.21 12.32
CA VAL A 123 -15.26 17.08 11.82
C VAL A 123 -16.22 17.63 12.88
N SER A 124 -16.95 18.69 12.53
CA SER A 124 -17.99 19.25 13.39
C SER A 124 -19.35 18.68 13.01
N THR A 125 -20.02 18.06 13.97
CA THR A 125 -21.40 17.57 13.80
C THR A 125 -22.36 18.58 14.39
N SER A 126 -23.38 18.98 13.59
CA SER A 126 -24.49 19.80 14.07
C SER A 126 -25.75 18.93 14.13
N SER A 127 -26.42 18.90 15.27
CA SER A 127 -27.66 18.14 15.45
C SER A 127 -28.88 18.81 14.80
N GLY A 128 -28.72 19.97 14.19
CA GLY A 128 -29.82 20.71 13.55
C GLY A 128 -30.86 21.28 14.52
N GLN A 129 -30.63 21.19 15.81
CA GLN A 129 -31.46 21.82 16.84
C GLN A 129 -30.71 23.02 17.41
N ASP A 130 -31.32 24.20 17.41
CA ASP A 130 -30.74 25.50 17.73
C ASP A 130 -30.10 25.66 19.12
N ASN A 131 -29.99 24.62 19.93
CA ASN A 131 -29.42 24.68 21.28
C ASN A 131 -28.50 23.51 21.67
N VAL A 132 -28.08 22.69 20.72
CA VAL A 132 -27.11 21.63 21.00
C VAL A 132 -25.73 22.10 20.56
N ALA A 133 -24.77 22.09 21.47
CA ALA A 133 -23.38 22.45 21.16
C ALA A 133 -22.86 21.57 20.03
N ASP A 134 -22.28 22.21 19.02
CA ASP A 134 -21.59 21.51 17.96
C ASP A 134 -20.48 20.64 18.57
N MET A 135 -20.52 19.34 18.26
CA MET A 135 -19.51 18.42 18.72
C MET A 135 -18.42 18.36 17.64
N THR A 136 -17.19 18.60 18.04
CA THR A 136 -16.02 18.47 17.18
C THR A 136 -15.29 17.20 17.53
N ILE A 137 -15.05 16.34 16.55
CA ILE A 137 -14.28 15.12 16.68
C ILE A 137 -13.05 15.21 15.77
N SER A 138 -11.98 14.53 16.13
CA SER A 138 -10.72 14.49 15.38
C SER A 138 -10.36 13.04 15.05
N PRO A 139 -10.99 12.45 14.03
CA PRO A 139 -10.74 11.06 13.66
C PRO A 139 -9.30 10.87 13.16
N TYR A 140 -8.72 9.72 13.50
CA TYR A 140 -7.35 9.38 13.08
C TYR A 140 -7.16 7.89 12.91
N GLU A 141 -6.15 7.55 12.12
CA GLU A 141 -5.67 6.18 11.94
C GLU A 141 -4.18 6.11 12.28
N MET A 142 -3.78 5.05 12.95
CA MET A 142 -2.40 4.82 13.33
C MET A 142 -2.01 3.38 13.01
N SER A 143 -0.78 3.17 12.56
CA SER A 143 -0.22 1.83 12.49
C SER A 143 1.24 1.80 12.92
N VAL A 144 1.62 0.69 13.55
CA VAL A 144 3.00 0.37 13.90
C VAL A 144 3.33 -0.96 13.26
N ASP A 145 4.47 -1.03 12.61
CA ASP A 145 4.97 -2.29 12.06
C ASP A 145 6.45 -2.50 12.38
N VAL A 146 6.82 -3.78 12.47
CA VAL A 146 8.19 -4.24 12.61
C VAL A 146 8.46 -5.32 11.59
N ALA A 147 9.65 -5.31 10.97
CA ALA A 147 10.01 -6.30 9.99
C ALA A 147 11.39 -6.88 10.26
N TYR A 148 11.53 -8.15 9.90
CA TYR A 148 12.80 -8.83 9.80
C TYR A 148 13.06 -9.21 8.36
N SER A 149 14.23 -8.87 7.85
CA SER A 149 14.66 -9.15 6.49
C SER A 149 16.00 -9.88 6.47
N ARG A 150 16.15 -10.81 5.53
CA ARG A 150 17.36 -11.63 5.38
C ARG A 150 17.69 -11.89 3.92
N MET A 151 18.96 -11.76 3.57
CA MET A 151 19.51 -12.28 2.31
C MET A 151 19.54 -13.81 2.37
N LEU A 152 18.94 -14.43 1.37
CA LEU A 152 18.94 -15.88 1.16
C LEU A 152 20.04 -16.27 0.16
N SER A 153 20.48 -15.30 -0.67
CA SER A 153 21.65 -15.39 -1.52
C SER A 153 22.24 -13.98 -1.70
N GLU A 154 23.37 -13.87 -2.39
CA GLU A 154 23.99 -12.57 -2.69
C GLU A 154 23.10 -11.61 -3.49
N THR A 155 22.12 -12.14 -4.20
CA THR A 155 21.20 -11.37 -5.06
C THR A 155 19.75 -11.40 -4.62
N PHE A 156 19.39 -12.20 -3.61
CA PHE A 156 18.01 -12.44 -3.24
C PHE A 156 17.79 -12.34 -1.73
N SER A 157 16.75 -11.63 -1.33
CA SER A 157 16.32 -11.50 0.07
C SER A 157 14.82 -11.69 0.22
N ALA A 158 14.43 -12.02 1.44
CA ALA A 158 13.04 -12.12 1.87
C ALA A 158 12.86 -11.33 3.18
N ALA A 159 11.63 -10.90 3.42
CA ALA A 159 11.24 -10.27 4.68
C ALA A 159 9.82 -10.66 5.08
N VAL A 160 9.59 -10.59 6.39
CA VAL A 160 8.27 -10.68 7.00
C VAL A 160 8.11 -9.47 7.91
N ALA A 161 6.97 -8.79 7.81
CA ALA A 161 6.59 -7.73 8.72
C ALA A 161 5.33 -8.12 9.49
N LEU A 162 5.21 -7.61 10.73
CA LEU A 162 4.00 -7.69 11.54
C LEU A 162 3.54 -6.26 11.79
N ARG A 163 2.24 -6.02 11.62
CA ARG A 163 1.61 -4.72 11.73
C ARG A 163 0.44 -4.74 12.68
N PHE A 164 0.36 -3.74 13.53
CA PHE A 164 -0.82 -3.41 14.30
C PHE A 164 -1.44 -2.13 13.74
N ILE A 165 -2.76 -2.15 13.53
CA ILE A 165 -3.54 -1.03 13.00
C ILE A 165 -4.56 -0.65 14.07
N TYR A 166 -4.67 0.66 14.31
CA TYR A 166 -5.67 1.28 15.17
C TYR A 166 -6.35 2.39 14.37
N SER A 167 -7.66 2.38 14.31
CA SER A 167 -8.45 3.35 13.58
C SER A 167 -9.59 3.86 14.45
N ASP A 168 -9.56 5.16 14.74
CA ASP A 168 -10.58 5.86 15.51
C ASP A 168 -11.29 6.86 14.57
N ILE A 169 -12.31 6.36 13.90
CA ILE A 169 -13.14 7.13 12.97
C ILE A 169 -14.59 7.21 13.41
N THR A 170 -14.84 6.91 14.69
CA THR A 170 -16.20 6.87 15.23
C THR A 170 -16.76 8.28 15.39
N TYR A 171 -17.95 8.48 14.83
CA TYR A 171 -18.67 9.76 14.85
C TYR A 171 -19.81 9.79 15.86
N ASP A 172 -20.11 8.66 16.47
CA ASP A 172 -21.22 8.52 17.39
C ASP A 172 -20.70 8.20 18.79
N TYR A 173 -21.25 8.90 19.79
CA TYR A 173 -20.98 8.68 21.20
C TYR A 173 -21.99 7.69 21.83
N SER A 174 -22.60 6.83 21.01
CA SER A 174 -23.34 5.70 21.56
C SER A 174 -22.34 4.71 22.18
N ASP A 175 -22.71 4.10 23.29
CA ASP A 175 -21.90 3.06 23.95
C ASP A 175 -21.61 1.82 23.08
N GLU A 176 -22.17 1.80 21.85
CA GLU A 176 -22.07 0.70 20.88
C GLU A 176 -20.92 0.86 19.90
N THR A 177 -20.29 2.03 19.79
CA THR A 177 -19.18 2.27 18.86
C THR A 177 -17.83 2.25 19.56
N SER A 178 -16.85 1.60 18.97
CA SER A 178 -15.48 1.51 19.50
C SER A 178 -14.44 1.63 18.40
N PRO A 179 -13.24 2.17 18.70
CA PRO A 179 -12.14 2.22 17.74
C PRO A 179 -11.79 0.83 17.19
N GLY A 180 -11.64 0.78 15.87
CA GLY A 180 -11.27 -0.43 15.18
C GLY A 180 -9.81 -0.83 15.42
N LYS A 181 -9.56 -2.14 15.53
CA LYS A 181 -8.22 -2.72 15.69
C LYS A 181 -8.03 -3.88 14.72
N ALA A 182 -6.87 -3.93 14.08
CA ALA A 182 -6.52 -5.04 13.20
C ALA A 182 -5.05 -5.43 13.35
N PHE A 183 -4.77 -6.71 13.11
CA PHE A 183 -3.42 -7.24 13.01
C PHE A 183 -3.19 -7.74 11.59
N ALA A 184 -2.03 -7.44 11.03
CA ALA A 184 -1.65 -7.84 9.70
C ALA A 184 -0.19 -8.29 9.63
N ALA A 185 0.12 -9.04 8.60
CA ALA A 185 1.47 -9.42 8.24
C ALA A 185 1.75 -9.06 6.78
N ASP A 186 3.01 -8.74 6.48
CA ASP A 186 3.47 -8.55 5.11
C ASP A 186 4.51 -9.63 4.79
N ILE A 187 4.52 -10.07 3.52
CA ILE A 187 5.54 -10.96 2.97
C ILE A 187 6.18 -10.24 1.79
N ALA A 188 7.50 -10.10 1.84
CA ALA A 188 8.23 -9.38 0.83
C ALA A 188 9.42 -10.17 0.31
N LEU A 189 9.67 -10.05 -1.00
CA LEU A 189 10.79 -10.65 -1.69
C LEU A 189 11.48 -9.57 -2.53
N TYR A 190 12.80 -9.62 -2.59
CA TYR A 190 13.57 -8.70 -3.40
C TYR A 190 14.75 -9.41 -4.05
N TRP A 191 14.85 -9.29 -5.36
CA TRP A 191 15.99 -9.73 -6.14
C TRP A 191 16.71 -8.51 -6.71
N ASN A 192 18.04 -8.47 -6.54
CA ASN A 192 18.87 -7.35 -6.92
C ASN A 192 20.17 -7.86 -7.51
N ARG A 193 20.44 -7.53 -8.77
CA ARG A 193 21.64 -8.02 -9.44
C ARG A 193 22.31 -6.93 -10.27
N TYR A 194 23.62 -6.88 -10.15
CA TYR A 194 24.49 -6.07 -10.98
C TYR A 194 24.97 -6.89 -12.17
N PHE A 195 24.99 -6.29 -13.34
CA PHE A 195 25.45 -6.88 -14.58
C PHE A 195 26.60 -6.05 -15.12
N THR A 196 27.76 -6.69 -15.34
CA THR A 196 28.95 -6.04 -15.90
C THR A 196 28.82 -5.97 -17.40
N GLY A 197 28.60 -4.77 -17.93
CA GLY A 197 28.69 -4.47 -19.35
C GLY A 197 30.17 -4.22 -19.79
N ARG A 198 30.41 -4.01 -21.08
CA ARG A 198 31.75 -3.71 -21.59
C ARG A 198 32.38 -2.46 -20.99
N THR A 199 31.61 -1.47 -20.61
CA THR A 199 32.09 -0.17 -20.14
C THR A 199 31.46 0.26 -18.80
N ARG A 200 30.34 -0.35 -18.37
CA ARG A 200 29.61 0.07 -17.16
C ARG A 200 28.85 -1.11 -16.57
N GLU A 201 28.67 -1.05 -15.27
CA GLU A 201 27.75 -1.94 -14.56
C GLU A 201 26.36 -1.32 -14.57
N TRP A 202 25.34 -2.11 -14.84
CA TRP A 202 23.94 -1.74 -14.68
C TRP A 202 23.27 -2.66 -13.67
N ASN A 203 22.25 -2.17 -13.00
CA ASN A 203 21.54 -2.92 -11.96
C ASN A 203 20.10 -3.19 -12.37
N MET A 204 19.62 -4.37 -12.03
CA MET A 204 18.22 -4.75 -12.17
C MET A 204 17.70 -5.19 -10.81
N GLY A 205 16.60 -4.58 -10.38
CA GLY A 205 15.80 -4.95 -9.22
C GLY A 205 14.46 -5.56 -9.62
N ILE A 206 14.03 -6.59 -8.93
CA ILE A 206 12.67 -7.15 -8.99
C ILE A 206 12.17 -7.27 -7.56
N GLY A 207 10.99 -6.74 -7.30
CA GLY A 207 10.37 -6.76 -5.98
C GLY A 207 8.97 -7.33 -5.99
N LEU A 208 8.64 -8.09 -4.96
CA LEU A 208 7.29 -8.52 -4.64
C LEU A 208 7.01 -8.15 -3.19
N ASN A 209 5.85 -7.57 -2.94
CA ASN A 209 5.35 -7.35 -1.59
C ASN A 209 3.84 -7.65 -1.55
N ILE A 210 3.45 -8.54 -0.64
CA ILE A 210 2.04 -8.75 -0.29
C ILE A 210 1.88 -8.15 1.10
N SER A 211 1.21 -7.02 1.17
CA SER A 211 1.04 -6.26 2.40
C SER A 211 -0.37 -6.39 2.96
N ASN A 212 -0.49 -6.19 4.28
CA ASN A 212 -1.75 -6.21 5.02
C ASN A 212 -2.53 -7.54 4.91
N ILE A 213 -1.84 -8.68 4.91
CA ILE A 213 -2.49 -9.99 5.08
C ILE A 213 -2.91 -10.08 6.56
N GLY A 214 -4.18 -9.86 6.87
CA GLY A 214 -4.55 -9.74 8.27
C GLY A 214 -6.02 -9.90 8.58
N SER A 215 -6.38 -9.56 9.83
CA SER A 215 -7.75 -9.59 10.30
C SER A 215 -8.59 -8.51 9.61
N LYS A 216 -9.91 -8.73 9.58
CA LYS A 216 -10.85 -7.64 9.32
C LYS A 216 -10.86 -6.66 10.49
N ILE A 217 -11.40 -5.48 10.28
CA ILE A 217 -11.58 -4.44 11.28
C ILE A 217 -13.07 -4.17 11.49
N SER A 218 -13.47 -3.94 12.74
CA SER A 218 -14.83 -3.58 13.12
C SER A 218 -14.81 -2.34 14.01
N TYR A 219 -15.82 -1.48 13.88
CA TYR A 219 -15.96 -0.22 14.62
C TYR A 219 -17.13 -0.22 15.62
N GLY A 220 -17.59 -1.37 16.02
CA GLY A 220 -18.69 -1.59 16.95
C GLY A 220 -19.61 -2.68 16.43
N GLY A 221 -20.09 -3.52 17.33
CA GLY A 221 -20.91 -4.67 16.99
C GLY A 221 -20.19 -5.71 16.11
N ASP A 222 -20.43 -6.97 16.35
CA ASP A 222 -19.67 -8.04 15.69
C ASP A 222 -20.12 -8.34 14.24
N ASP A 223 -21.19 -7.72 13.76
CA ASP A 223 -21.88 -8.20 12.55
C ASP A 223 -21.31 -7.68 11.23
N ASN A 224 -20.51 -6.59 11.23
CA ASN A 224 -20.04 -5.94 10.00
C ASN A 224 -18.54 -5.61 10.03
N SER A 225 -17.71 -6.63 10.04
CA SER A 225 -16.27 -6.41 9.93
C SER A 225 -15.82 -6.24 8.48
N GLU A 226 -15.05 -5.17 8.23
CA GLU A 226 -14.56 -4.76 6.91
C GLU A 226 -13.15 -5.28 6.63
N PHE A 227 -12.84 -5.51 5.36
CA PHE A 227 -11.50 -5.89 4.94
C PHE A 227 -10.54 -4.70 5.02
N ILE A 228 -9.32 -4.95 5.55
CA ILE A 228 -8.19 -4.03 5.40
C ILE A 228 -7.58 -4.14 3.99
N PRO A 229 -6.87 -3.12 3.47
CA PRO A 229 -6.38 -3.11 2.09
C PRO A 229 -5.19 -4.07 1.89
N THR A 230 -5.49 -5.38 1.81
CA THR A 230 -4.50 -6.38 1.40
C THR A 230 -4.08 -6.11 -0.04
N ASN A 231 -2.80 -5.84 -0.29
CA ASN A 231 -2.31 -5.44 -1.60
C ASN A 231 -1.14 -6.30 -2.05
N LEU A 232 -1.23 -6.82 -3.27
CA LEU A 232 -0.11 -7.41 -4.00
C LEU A 232 0.57 -6.32 -4.83
N ARG A 233 1.86 -6.14 -4.61
CA ARG A 233 2.70 -5.22 -5.38
C ARG A 233 3.84 -5.98 -6.02
N LEU A 234 3.97 -5.84 -7.35
CA LEU A 234 5.05 -6.38 -8.15
C LEU A 234 5.78 -5.23 -8.83
N GLY A 235 7.09 -5.16 -8.69
CA GLY A 235 7.88 -4.10 -9.27
C GLY A 235 9.12 -4.59 -10.01
N VAL A 236 9.53 -3.79 -10.98
CA VAL A 236 10.81 -3.93 -11.69
C VAL A 236 11.50 -2.57 -11.73
N ASN A 237 12.82 -2.57 -11.62
CA ASN A 237 13.65 -1.38 -11.72
C ASN A 237 14.92 -1.68 -12.51
N PHE A 238 15.24 -0.82 -13.47
CA PHE A 238 16.50 -0.83 -14.22
C PHE A 238 17.25 0.45 -13.93
N LEU A 239 18.45 0.32 -13.41
CA LEU A 239 19.35 1.41 -13.10
C LEU A 239 20.56 1.36 -14.03
N ILE A 240 20.78 2.43 -14.77
CA ILE A 240 21.85 2.58 -15.75
C ILE A 240 22.71 3.78 -15.34
N PRO A 241 23.97 3.59 -14.87
CA PRO A 241 24.85 4.70 -14.57
C PRO A 241 25.30 5.37 -15.89
N ILE A 242 25.11 6.69 -15.97
CA ILE A 242 25.55 7.52 -17.10
C ILE A 242 27.01 7.91 -16.92
N ASN A 243 27.38 8.30 -15.71
CA ASN A 243 28.75 8.61 -15.28
C ASN A 243 28.87 8.40 -13.76
N GLU A 244 29.97 8.79 -13.15
CA GLU A 244 30.21 8.61 -11.71
C GLU A 244 29.17 9.34 -10.83
N TYR A 245 28.57 10.41 -11.34
CA TYR A 245 27.64 11.27 -10.59
C TYR A 245 26.17 11.13 -11.01
N ASN A 246 25.91 10.59 -12.20
CA ASN A 246 24.58 10.56 -12.78
C ASN A 246 24.14 9.12 -13.09
N LYS A 247 22.96 8.78 -12.62
CA LYS A 247 22.30 7.51 -12.89
C LYS A 247 20.94 7.78 -13.53
N PHE A 248 20.53 6.93 -14.44
CA PHE A 248 19.20 6.91 -15.03
C PHE A 248 18.48 5.65 -14.56
N SER A 249 17.27 5.80 -14.06
CA SER A 249 16.45 4.68 -13.60
C SER A 249 15.11 4.68 -14.31
N ILE A 250 14.67 3.48 -14.72
CA ILE A 250 13.31 3.22 -15.19
C ILE A 250 12.73 2.16 -14.26
N ALA A 251 11.59 2.48 -13.67
CA ALA A 251 10.89 1.57 -12.77
C ALA A 251 9.41 1.48 -13.12
N ALA A 252 8.79 0.33 -12.84
CA ALA A 252 7.36 0.13 -12.95
C ALA A 252 6.89 -0.82 -11.86
N ASP A 253 5.78 -0.48 -11.23
CA ASP A 253 5.09 -1.30 -10.24
C ASP A 253 3.67 -1.61 -10.73
N ALA A 254 3.23 -2.85 -10.54
CA ALA A 254 1.85 -3.28 -10.70
C ALA A 254 1.26 -3.59 -9.32
N ASN A 255 0.10 -3.00 -9.02
CA ASN A 255 -0.60 -3.18 -7.76
C ASN A 255 -1.97 -3.82 -8.00
N LYS A 256 -2.35 -4.75 -7.12
CA LYS A 256 -3.67 -5.36 -7.11
C LYS A 256 -4.14 -5.51 -5.66
N LEU A 257 -5.30 -4.94 -5.34
CA LEU A 257 -5.99 -5.24 -4.09
C LEU A 257 -6.49 -6.68 -4.12
N LEU A 258 -6.11 -7.45 -3.09
CA LEU A 258 -6.47 -8.84 -2.90
C LEU A 258 -7.62 -8.95 -1.89
N VAL A 259 -8.71 -8.25 -2.15
CA VAL A 259 -9.93 -8.26 -1.34
C VAL A 259 -11.14 -8.50 -2.25
N PRO A 260 -12.16 -9.20 -1.77
CA PRO A 260 -13.34 -9.45 -2.57
C PRO A 260 -14.08 -8.14 -2.88
N THR A 261 -14.71 -8.09 -4.05
CA THR A 261 -15.60 -6.99 -4.40
C THR A 261 -16.92 -7.13 -3.65
N TYR A 262 -17.47 -6.01 -3.19
CA TYR A 262 -18.78 -6.00 -2.56
C TYR A 262 -19.87 -6.49 -3.53
N PRO A 263 -20.68 -7.48 -3.17
CA PRO A 263 -21.69 -8.03 -4.08
C PRO A 263 -22.71 -6.97 -4.47
N LYS A 264 -23.08 -6.90 -5.74
CA LYS A 264 -24.20 -6.04 -6.22
C LYS A 264 -25.49 -6.82 -6.22
N GLN A 265 -26.61 -6.13 -5.97
CA GLN A 265 -27.94 -6.72 -6.11
C GLN A 265 -28.19 -7.04 -7.59
N ASN A 266 -28.65 -8.25 -7.87
CA ASN A 266 -29.01 -8.68 -9.21
C ASN A 266 -30.40 -8.13 -9.58
N GLU A 267 -30.65 -7.94 -10.88
CA GLU A 267 -31.97 -7.52 -11.36
C GLU A 267 -33.05 -8.55 -10.96
N GLY A 268 -34.05 -8.10 -10.17
CA GLY A 268 -35.14 -8.95 -9.72
C GLY A 268 -34.86 -9.79 -8.46
N GLU A 269 -33.68 -9.64 -7.85
CA GLU A 269 -33.34 -10.27 -6.56
C GLU A 269 -34.12 -9.61 -5.40
N ALA A 270 -34.75 -10.41 -4.55
CA ALA A 270 -35.42 -9.90 -3.36
C ALA A 270 -34.39 -9.34 -2.37
N ASP A 271 -34.75 -8.29 -1.62
CA ASP A 271 -33.84 -7.61 -0.68
C ASP A 271 -33.30 -8.57 0.39
N GLN A 272 -34.10 -9.51 0.85
CA GLN A 272 -33.68 -10.51 1.83
C GLN A 272 -32.63 -11.46 1.25
N ASP A 273 -32.83 -11.97 0.02
CA ASP A 273 -31.90 -12.87 -0.65
C ASP A 273 -30.57 -12.17 -0.93
N TYR A 274 -30.63 -10.87 -1.29
CA TYR A 274 -29.46 -10.03 -1.47
C TYR A 274 -28.69 -9.86 -0.16
N THR A 275 -29.36 -9.53 0.95
CA THR A 275 -28.74 -9.36 2.26
C THR A 275 -28.05 -10.66 2.72
N ASP A 276 -28.74 -11.79 2.61
CA ASP A 276 -28.20 -13.11 2.98
C ASP A 276 -26.99 -13.48 2.12
N ARG A 277 -27.00 -13.10 0.83
CA ARG A 277 -25.86 -13.32 -0.06
C ARG A 277 -24.68 -12.42 0.28
N VAL A 278 -24.91 -11.14 0.61
CA VAL A 278 -23.86 -10.22 1.07
C VAL A 278 -23.24 -10.73 2.36
N GLN A 279 -24.05 -11.16 3.33
CA GLN A 279 -23.56 -11.72 4.57
C GLN A 279 -22.62 -12.90 4.31
N ARG A 280 -23.09 -13.89 3.57
CA ARG A 280 -22.32 -15.12 3.28
C ARG A 280 -21.10 -14.88 2.39
N ASP A 281 -21.22 -14.04 1.33
CA ASP A 281 -20.24 -13.92 0.27
C ASP A 281 -19.21 -12.79 0.52
N TYR A 282 -19.46 -11.93 1.53
CA TYR A 282 -18.55 -10.82 1.88
C TYR A 282 -18.22 -10.80 3.38
N TYR A 283 -19.23 -10.74 4.27
CA TYR A 283 -18.97 -10.59 5.71
C TYR A 283 -18.51 -11.89 6.38
N ASP A 284 -19.00 -13.05 6.00
CA ASP A 284 -18.62 -14.34 6.63
C ASP A 284 -17.31 -14.92 6.05
N ILE A 285 -16.80 -14.36 4.95
CA ILE A 285 -15.55 -14.84 4.35
C ILE A 285 -14.37 -14.49 5.23
N SER A 286 -13.51 -15.46 5.49
CA SER A 286 -12.25 -15.22 6.19
C SER A 286 -11.31 -14.33 5.35
N PRO A 287 -10.46 -13.51 5.98
CA PRO A 287 -9.51 -12.64 5.27
C PRO A 287 -8.64 -13.39 4.26
N ILE A 288 -8.16 -14.58 4.62
CA ILE A 288 -7.32 -15.40 3.74
C ILE A 288 -8.11 -15.91 2.54
N ALA A 289 -9.36 -16.37 2.73
CA ALA A 289 -10.21 -16.81 1.62
C ALA A 289 -10.56 -15.64 0.68
N GLY A 290 -10.71 -14.43 1.22
CA GLY A 290 -10.95 -13.22 0.44
C GLY A 290 -9.83 -12.88 -0.55
N ILE A 291 -8.59 -13.23 -0.26
CA ILE A 291 -7.43 -13.02 -1.15
C ILE A 291 -7.59 -13.75 -2.50
N PHE A 292 -8.32 -14.86 -2.50
CA PHE A 292 -8.46 -15.74 -3.67
C PHE A 292 -9.81 -15.60 -4.40
N LYS A 293 -10.63 -14.66 -4.00
CA LYS A 293 -11.89 -14.28 -4.66
C LYS A 293 -11.72 -13.02 -5.52
#